data_a1d7db175c524edd53ea8d20a6491d6e
#
_entry.id   a1d7db175c524edd53ea8d20a6491d6e
#
_cell.length_a   1.000
_cell.length_b   1.000
_cell.length_c   1.000
_cell.angle_alpha   90.00
_cell.angle_beta   90.00
_cell.angle_gamma   90.00
#
_symmetry.space_group_name_H-M   'P 1'
#
loop_
_entity.id
_entity.type
_entity.pdbx_description
1 polymer ?
#
loop_
_entity_poly.entity_id
_entity_poly.type
_entity_poly.pdbx_seq_one_letter_code
_entity_poly.pdbx_strand_id
1 'polypeptide(L)'
;MIEEKIYQLLEAAAGTDHIYREEPMKNHTTFRIGGNAEVFAAPDSADGIERVLQICREENIPCTVIGNGSNLLVGDRGVCGVVLQIYRNYASIRIEGTDLYVQAGALLGQTAAAAAREGLTGLEFASGIPGTIGGAAAMNAGAYGGEMKDVLVWVKAIDRDGHVRQYAAEELELGYRTSRIQKEALVVLGVKLSLQQGDPVKIRERMEELKEQRVAKQPLEYPSAGSTFKRPEGYFAGKLIMDAGLRGFSGGDAQVS
;
A
#
# COMPACT_ATOMS: atom_id res chain seq x y z
N MET A 1 -4.85 -0.28 27.18
CA MET A 1 -3.48 -0.86 27.05
C MET A 1 -3.62 -2.37 26.87
N ILE A 2 -2.94 -2.92 25.88
CA ILE A 2 -2.91 -4.37 25.62
C ILE A 2 -2.19 -5.06 26.79
N GLU A 3 -2.84 -6.08 27.36
CA GLU A 3 -2.32 -6.84 28.49
C GLU A 3 -1.05 -7.59 28.11
N GLU A 4 -0.16 -7.81 29.11
CA GLU A 4 1.13 -8.47 28.89
C GLU A 4 1.00 -9.87 28.27
N LYS A 5 0.02 -10.65 28.73
CA LYS A 5 -0.26 -11.99 28.20
C LYS A 5 -0.59 -11.95 26.68
N ILE A 6 -1.39 -10.98 26.25
CA ILE A 6 -1.78 -10.82 24.86
C ILE A 6 -0.58 -10.34 24.02
N TYR A 7 0.22 -9.42 24.58
CA TYR A 7 1.45 -8.98 23.91
C TYR A 7 2.40 -10.16 23.64
N GLN A 8 2.57 -11.07 24.60
CA GLN A 8 3.39 -12.27 24.41
C GLN A 8 2.85 -13.20 23.32
N LEU A 9 1.51 -13.32 23.18
CA LEU A 9 0.91 -14.06 22.08
C LEU A 9 1.18 -13.39 20.71
N LEU A 10 1.06 -12.08 20.66
CA LEU A 10 1.38 -11.30 19.45
C LEU A 10 2.87 -11.39 19.09
N GLU A 11 3.75 -11.36 20.10
CA GLU A 11 5.20 -11.53 19.92
C GLU A 11 5.56 -12.91 19.36
N ALA A 12 4.94 -13.96 19.90
CA ALA A 12 5.13 -15.31 19.38
C ALA A 12 4.60 -15.47 17.94
N ALA A 13 3.58 -14.71 17.55
CA ALA A 13 3.00 -14.72 16.21
C ALA A 13 3.82 -13.89 15.18
N ALA A 14 4.26 -12.69 15.57
CA ALA A 14 4.96 -11.77 14.69
C ALA A 14 6.47 -12.04 14.61
N GLY A 15 7.04 -12.65 15.66
CA GLY A 15 8.49 -12.73 15.88
C GLY A 15 8.99 -11.59 16.76
N THR A 16 9.91 -11.91 17.69
CA THR A 16 10.42 -10.97 18.71
C THR A 16 11.03 -9.70 18.11
N ASP A 17 11.70 -9.82 16.97
CA ASP A 17 12.33 -8.68 16.27
C ASP A 17 11.35 -7.89 15.39
N HIS A 18 10.09 -8.30 15.35
CA HIS A 18 9.06 -7.77 14.46
C HIS A 18 7.85 -7.17 15.21
N ILE A 19 7.97 -6.95 16.54
CA ILE A 19 6.92 -6.35 17.34
C ILE A 19 7.48 -5.27 18.26
N TYR A 20 6.74 -4.18 18.43
CA TYR A 20 7.17 -3.00 19.19
C TYR A 20 5.98 -2.42 19.95
N ARG A 21 6.23 -1.96 21.19
CA ARG A 21 5.27 -1.16 21.97
C ARG A 21 5.52 0.31 21.73
N GLU A 22 4.47 1.12 21.74
CA GLU A 22 4.54 2.57 21.63
C GLU A 22 5.40 3.05 20.43
N GLU A 23 5.27 2.33 19.30
CA GLU A 23 6.06 2.63 18.10
C GLU A 23 5.58 3.90 17.39
N PRO A 24 6.45 4.90 17.20
CA PRO A 24 6.07 6.16 16.58
C PRO A 24 5.65 5.99 15.11
N MET A 25 4.38 6.23 14.80
CA MET A 25 3.83 6.09 13.46
C MET A 25 4.45 7.06 12.44
N LYS A 26 5.06 8.15 12.87
CA LYS A 26 5.85 9.04 11.98
C LYS A 26 6.96 8.30 11.23
N ASN A 27 7.48 7.20 11.77
CA ASN A 27 8.49 6.35 11.13
C ASN A 27 7.90 5.43 10.05
N HIS A 28 6.57 5.25 10.06
CA HIS A 28 5.84 4.31 9.23
C HIS A 28 4.83 4.97 8.28
N THR A 29 4.92 6.29 8.13
CA THR A 29 4.13 7.07 7.16
C THR A 29 5.02 7.88 6.24
N THR A 30 4.63 8.04 4.98
CA THR A 30 5.36 8.90 4.05
C THR A 30 5.19 10.40 4.36
N PHE A 31 4.15 10.73 5.12
CA PHE A 31 3.93 12.08 5.63
C PHE A 31 4.82 12.44 6.84
N ARG A 32 5.45 11.41 7.45
CA ARG A 32 6.38 11.54 8.59
C ARG A 32 5.81 12.25 9.80
N ILE A 33 4.51 12.11 10.02
CA ILE A 33 3.79 12.58 11.20
C ILE A 33 2.96 11.46 11.77
N GLY A 34 2.53 11.59 13.04
CA GLY A 34 1.68 10.66 13.76
C GLY A 34 2.22 10.29 15.13
N GLY A 35 1.32 10.17 16.10
CA GLY A 35 1.61 9.63 17.42
C GLY A 35 1.92 8.13 17.39
N ASN A 36 2.00 7.50 18.56
CA ASN A 36 2.45 6.11 18.68
C ASN A 36 1.34 5.11 18.33
N ALA A 37 1.72 3.97 17.75
CA ALA A 37 0.91 2.76 17.78
C ALA A 37 1.07 2.09 19.15
N GLU A 38 -0.02 1.69 19.78
CA GLU A 38 0.02 1.00 21.08
C GLU A 38 0.84 -0.30 20.97
N VAL A 39 0.58 -1.09 19.94
CA VAL A 39 1.42 -2.22 19.51
C VAL A 39 1.58 -2.16 18.00
N PHE A 40 2.79 -2.31 17.53
CA PHE A 40 3.14 -2.38 16.11
C PHE A 40 3.73 -3.75 15.79
N ALA A 41 3.17 -4.47 14.82
CA ALA A 41 3.62 -5.80 14.41
C ALA A 41 3.90 -5.82 12.91
N ALA A 42 5.05 -6.38 12.52
CA ALA A 42 5.50 -6.46 11.12
C ALA A 42 5.99 -7.89 10.77
N PRO A 43 5.12 -8.91 10.78
CA PRO A 43 5.48 -10.30 10.53
C PRO A 43 6.17 -10.50 9.17
N ASP A 44 6.97 -11.54 9.06
CA ASP A 44 7.71 -11.94 7.84
C ASP A 44 7.05 -13.07 7.06
N SER A 45 5.95 -13.62 7.55
CA SER A 45 5.27 -14.78 6.99
C SER A 45 3.74 -14.60 6.92
N ALA A 46 3.10 -15.35 6.03
CA ALA A 46 1.64 -15.40 5.95
C ALA A 46 1.03 -15.93 7.25
N ASP A 47 1.62 -16.98 7.81
CA ASP A 47 1.17 -17.59 9.07
C ASP A 47 1.23 -16.60 10.23
N GLY A 48 2.30 -15.78 10.30
CA GLY A 48 2.44 -14.71 11.29
C GLY A 48 1.36 -13.64 11.12
N ILE A 49 1.08 -13.22 9.88
CA ILE A 49 0.00 -12.26 9.58
C ILE A 49 -1.36 -12.83 10.01
N GLU A 50 -1.67 -14.07 9.61
CA GLU A 50 -2.92 -14.76 9.98
C GLU A 50 -3.08 -14.87 11.49
N ARG A 51 -2.01 -15.26 12.20
CA ARG A 51 -2.04 -15.45 13.66
C ARG A 51 -2.22 -14.14 14.40
N VAL A 52 -1.55 -13.05 14.01
CA VAL A 52 -1.77 -11.71 14.57
C VAL A 52 -3.23 -11.28 14.41
N LEU A 53 -3.79 -11.43 13.20
CA LEU A 53 -5.20 -11.11 12.94
C LEU A 53 -6.15 -11.99 13.76
N GLN A 54 -5.85 -13.28 13.94
CA GLN A 54 -6.64 -14.19 14.75
C GLN A 54 -6.65 -13.75 16.21
N ILE A 55 -5.49 -13.45 16.82
CA ILE A 55 -5.38 -12.97 18.19
C ILE A 55 -6.20 -11.68 18.37
N CYS A 56 -6.07 -10.73 17.44
CA CYS A 56 -6.83 -9.48 17.50
C CYS A 56 -8.36 -9.73 17.48
N ARG A 57 -8.84 -10.71 16.71
CA ARG A 57 -10.27 -11.08 16.69
C ARG A 57 -10.71 -11.75 17.99
N GLU A 58 -9.97 -12.76 18.45
CA GLU A 58 -10.28 -13.52 19.65
C GLU A 58 -10.35 -12.63 20.90
N GLU A 59 -9.44 -11.66 21.00
CA GLU A 59 -9.31 -10.74 22.13
C GLU A 59 -10.07 -9.41 21.93
N ASN A 60 -10.82 -9.27 20.83
CA ASN A 60 -11.56 -8.06 20.47
C ASN A 60 -10.68 -6.78 20.43
N ILE A 61 -9.44 -6.90 19.94
CA ILE A 61 -8.50 -5.79 19.83
C ILE A 61 -8.63 -5.15 18.44
N PRO A 62 -8.78 -3.82 18.34
CA PRO A 62 -8.72 -3.14 17.06
C PRO A 62 -7.42 -3.42 16.32
N CYS A 63 -7.50 -3.81 15.06
CA CYS A 63 -6.34 -4.05 14.21
C CYS A 63 -6.39 -3.17 12.97
N THR A 64 -5.37 -2.33 12.80
CA THR A 64 -5.20 -1.45 11.64
C THR A 64 -4.12 -2.03 10.72
N VAL A 65 -4.52 -2.52 9.55
CA VAL A 65 -3.57 -3.09 8.57
C VAL A 65 -3.05 -1.99 7.65
N ILE A 66 -1.72 -1.90 7.54
CA ILE A 66 -1.04 -0.93 6.67
C ILE A 66 0.02 -1.60 5.78
N GLY A 67 0.33 -0.94 4.65
CA GLY A 67 1.54 -1.20 3.88
C GLY A 67 2.68 -0.29 4.35
N ASN A 68 3.28 0.47 3.43
CA ASN A 68 4.33 1.46 3.76
C ASN A 68 3.80 2.84 4.21
N GLY A 69 2.51 2.96 4.54
CA GLY A 69 1.91 4.19 5.07
C GLY A 69 1.84 5.36 4.10
N SER A 70 1.85 5.10 2.78
CA SER A 70 1.85 6.15 1.76
C SER A 70 0.49 6.82 1.50
N ASN A 71 -0.57 6.28 2.08
CA ASN A 71 -1.94 6.80 1.97
C ASN A 71 -2.59 6.95 3.36
N LEU A 72 -1.80 7.33 4.35
CA LEU A 72 -2.20 7.36 5.74
C LEU A 72 -1.83 8.70 6.40
N LEU A 73 -2.78 9.26 7.12
CA LEU A 73 -2.60 10.37 8.04
C LEU A 73 -2.91 9.86 9.45
N VAL A 74 -1.92 9.88 10.33
CA VAL A 74 -2.07 9.49 11.74
C VAL A 74 -2.06 10.74 12.60
N GLY A 75 -3.07 10.88 13.48
CA GLY A 75 -3.14 11.98 14.43
C GLY A 75 -2.14 11.84 15.59
N ASP A 76 -1.96 12.93 16.37
CA ASP A 76 -1.00 13.00 17.47
C ASP A 76 -1.30 12.00 18.60
N ARG A 77 -2.57 11.57 18.74
CA ARG A 77 -2.97 10.56 19.73
C ARG A 77 -2.55 9.14 19.36
N GLY A 78 -2.01 8.94 18.16
CA GLY A 78 -1.57 7.66 17.67
C GLY A 78 -2.71 6.70 17.29
N VAL A 79 -2.45 5.41 17.39
CA VAL A 79 -3.37 4.32 17.03
C VAL A 79 -3.51 3.36 18.19
N CYS A 80 -4.74 3.19 18.70
CA CYS A 80 -5.05 2.19 19.73
C CYS A 80 -5.12 0.79 19.12
N GLY A 81 -4.77 -0.23 19.90
CA GLY A 81 -4.73 -1.61 19.48
C GLY A 81 -3.48 -1.96 18.69
N VAL A 82 -3.62 -2.83 17.71
CA VAL A 82 -2.49 -3.33 16.91
C VAL A 82 -2.45 -2.64 15.56
N VAL A 83 -1.28 -2.11 15.19
CA VAL A 83 -0.95 -1.78 13.79
C VAL A 83 -0.20 -2.95 13.19
N LEU A 84 -0.81 -3.61 12.22
CA LEU A 84 -0.21 -4.72 11.47
C LEU A 84 0.37 -4.19 10.16
N GLN A 85 1.69 -4.13 10.06
CA GLN A 85 2.37 -3.69 8.85
C GLN A 85 2.74 -4.89 7.96
N ILE A 86 2.27 -4.87 6.72
CA ILE A 86 2.67 -5.81 5.67
C ILE A 86 3.56 -5.05 4.68
N TYR A 87 4.87 -5.18 4.87
CA TYR A 87 5.85 -4.41 4.12
C TYR A 87 7.14 -5.23 3.87
N ARG A 88 8.30 -4.67 4.15
CA ARG A 88 9.63 -5.20 3.77
C ARG A 88 9.89 -6.65 4.16
N ASN A 89 9.35 -7.08 5.31
CA ASN A 89 9.55 -8.42 5.83
C ASN A 89 8.77 -9.47 5.03
N TYR A 90 7.71 -9.06 4.33
CA TYR A 90 6.84 -9.92 3.54
C TYR A 90 6.67 -9.34 2.11
N ALA A 91 7.74 -9.40 1.30
CA ALA A 91 7.87 -8.59 0.08
C ALA A 91 8.54 -9.32 -1.10
N SER A 92 8.41 -10.65 -1.19
CA SER A 92 9.01 -11.39 -2.30
C SER A 92 8.31 -11.12 -3.64
N ILE A 93 9.11 -11.14 -4.72
CA ILE A 93 8.66 -11.02 -6.11
C ILE A 93 9.24 -12.21 -6.86
N ARG A 94 8.37 -13.02 -7.47
CA ARG A 94 8.73 -14.16 -8.32
C ARG A 94 8.12 -13.97 -9.69
N ILE A 95 8.93 -14.16 -10.74
CA ILE A 95 8.52 -14.00 -12.14
C ILE A 95 8.62 -15.36 -12.83
N GLU A 96 7.57 -15.75 -13.55
CA GLU A 96 7.47 -16.97 -14.32
C GLU A 96 6.88 -16.65 -15.71
N GLY A 97 7.74 -16.58 -16.72
CA GLY A 97 7.33 -16.13 -18.06
C GLY A 97 6.82 -14.68 -18.02
N THR A 98 5.54 -14.47 -18.28
CA THR A 98 4.89 -13.16 -18.21
C THR A 98 4.10 -12.93 -16.93
N ASP A 99 4.07 -13.91 -16.04
CA ASP A 99 3.33 -13.87 -14.79
C ASP A 99 4.23 -13.46 -13.61
N LEU A 100 3.74 -12.56 -12.77
CA LEU A 100 4.39 -12.13 -11.53
C LEU A 100 3.57 -12.59 -10.34
N TYR A 101 4.21 -13.28 -9.40
CA TYR A 101 3.65 -13.64 -8.09
C TYR A 101 4.32 -12.76 -7.04
N VAL A 102 3.54 -11.90 -6.40
CA VAL A 102 4.08 -10.83 -5.57
C VAL A 102 3.43 -10.84 -4.21
N GLN A 103 4.22 -10.89 -3.14
CA GLN A 103 3.73 -10.72 -1.77
C GLN A 103 3.28 -9.28 -1.52
N ALA A 104 2.24 -9.13 -0.69
CA ALA A 104 1.53 -7.88 -0.48
C ALA A 104 2.41 -6.70 -0.01
N GLY A 105 3.50 -6.97 0.69
CA GLY A 105 4.43 -5.98 1.20
C GLY A 105 5.45 -5.46 0.19
N ALA A 106 5.59 -6.07 -0.99
CA ALA A 106 6.51 -5.60 -2.02
C ALA A 106 6.11 -4.20 -2.51
N LEU A 107 7.09 -3.32 -2.69
CA LEU A 107 6.84 -2.00 -3.24
C LEU A 107 6.42 -2.08 -4.70
N LEU A 108 5.39 -1.32 -5.05
CA LEU A 108 4.86 -1.27 -6.41
C LEU A 108 5.92 -0.84 -7.43
N GLY A 109 6.72 0.17 -7.11
CA GLY A 109 7.83 0.61 -7.97
C GLY A 109 8.95 -0.44 -8.12
N GLN A 110 9.23 -1.22 -7.08
CA GLN A 110 10.21 -2.34 -7.16
C GLN A 110 9.67 -3.47 -8.03
N THR A 111 8.37 -3.75 -7.94
CA THR A 111 7.69 -4.74 -8.78
C THR A 111 7.74 -4.32 -10.26
N ALA A 112 7.46 -3.04 -10.57
CA ALA A 112 7.59 -2.50 -11.91
C ALA A 112 9.03 -2.55 -12.43
N ALA A 113 10.02 -2.23 -11.59
CA ALA A 113 11.43 -2.33 -11.97
C ALA A 113 11.88 -3.78 -12.19
N ALA A 114 11.35 -4.75 -11.44
CA ALA A 114 11.61 -6.17 -11.65
C ALA A 114 11.03 -6.64 -12.99
N ALA A 115 9.79 -6.29 -13.31
CA ALA A 115 9.16 -6.57 -14.60
C ALA A 115 9.96 -6.00 -15.78
N ALA A 116 10.39 -4.74 -15.67
CA ALA A 116 11.17 -4.07 -16.72
C ALA A 116 12.52 -4.73 -17.00
N ARG A 117 13.19 -5.29 -15.96
CA ARG A 117 14.44 -6.05 -16.13
C ARG A 117 14.26 -7.33 -16.96
N GLU A 118 13.09 -7.96 -16.84
CA GLU A 118 12.71 -9.16 -17.62
C GLU A 118 12.07 -8.81 -18.97
N GLY A 119 12.05 -7.52 -19.36
CA GLY A 119 11.46 -7.07 -20.62
C GLY A 119 9.95 -7.19 -20.65
N LEU A 120 9.29 -7.11 -19.49
CA LEU A 120 7.83 -7.19 -19.37
C LEU A 120 7.21 -5.78 -19.33
N THR A 121 6.27 -5.52 -20.21
CA THR A 121 5.50 -4.27 -20.34
C THR A 121 4.13 -4.38 -19.69
N GLY A 122 3.56 -3.27 -19.25
CA GLY A 122 2.24 -3.16 -18.64
C GLY A 122 2.25 -2.60 -17.21
N LEU A 123 3.43 -2.49 -16.57
CA LEU A 123 3.58 -1.92 -15.22
C LEU A 123 4.32 -0.58 -15.17
N GLU A 124 4.60 0.05 -16.30
CA GLU A 124 5.36 1.31 -16.35
C GLU A 124 4.67 2.43 -15.56
N PHE A 125 3.32 2.47 -15.60
CA PHE A 125 2.51 3.44 -14.86
C PHE A 125 2.74 3.40 -13.35
N ALA A 126 3.15 2.23 -12.86
CA ALA A 126 3.31 1.92 -11.45
C ALA A 126 4.66 2.35 -10.87
N SER A 127 5.67 2.63 -11.72
CA SER A 127 7.07 2.85 -11.32
C SER A 127 7.25 3.97 -10.31
N GLY A 128 6.44 5.03 -10.41
CA GLY A 128 6.51 6.19 -9.51
C GLY A 128 5.47 6.21 -8.40
N ILE A 129 4.52 5.26 -8.34
CA ILE A 129 3.49 5.25 -7.30
C ILE A 129 4.09 4.75 -5.99
N PRO A 130 4.08 5.54 -4.89
CA PRO A 130 4.47 5.05 -3.58
C PRO A 130 3.41 4.10 -3.04
N GLY A 131 3.82 3.00 -2.46
CA GLY A 131 2.90 2.04 -1.90
C GLY A 131 3.35 0.60 -2.09
N THR A 132 2.73 -0.30 -1.34
CA THR A 132 2.91 -1.74 -1.49
C THR A 132 1.92 -2.31 -2.49
N ILE A 133 2.21 -3.48 -3.03
CA ILE A 133 1.35 -4.16 -4.01
C ILE A 133 -0.02 -4.49 -3.40
N GLY A 134 -0.08 -4.87 -2.12
CA GLY A 134 -1.36 -5.11 -1.42
C GLY A 134 -2.21 -3.85 -1.31
N GLY A 135 -1.59 -2.72 -0.94
CA GLY A 135 -2.26 -1.41 -0.92
C GLY A 135 -2.67 -0.94 -2.31
N ALA A 136 -1.85 -1.21 -3.34
CA ALA A 136 -2.16 -0.90 -4.73
C ALA A 136 -3.37 -1.69 -5.25
N ALA A 137 -3.45 -2.98 -4.94
CA ALA A 137 -4.62 -3.82 -5.27
C ALA A 137 -5.89 -3.32 -4.56
N ALA A 138 -5.79 -3.00 -3.26
CA ALA A 138 -6.92 -2.49 -2.48
C ALA A 138 -7.48 -1.16 -3.04
N MET A 139 -6.60 -0.28 -3.51
CA MET A 139 -6.97 1.05 -4.05
C MET A 139 -7.23 1.04 -5.56
N ASN A 140 -7.10 -0.10 -6.25
CA ASN A 140 -6.97 -0.13 -7.70
C ASN A 140 -6.05 1.03 -8.17
N ALA A 141 -4.82 1.05 -7.63
CA ALA A 141 -3.90 2.16 -7.84
C ALA A 141 -3.62 2.38 -9.32
N GLY A 142 -3.65 3.61 -9.74
CA GLY A 142 -3.41 3.96 -11.15
C GLY A 142 -2.85 5.36 -11.32
N ALA A 143 -2.11 5.55 -12.39
CA ALA A 143 -1.53 6.81 -12.83
C ALA A 143 -1.29 6.76 -14.34
N TYR A 144 -1.29 7.93 -14.99
CA TYR A 144 -0.90 8.07 -16.40
C TYR A 144 -1.64 7.14 -17.37
N GLY A 145 -2.90 6.81 -17.07
CA GLY A 145 -3.76 6.00 -17.94
C GLY A 145 -3.72 4.49 -17.69
N GLY A 146 -2.80 3.98 -16.84
CA GLY A 146 -2.79 2.58 -16.39
C GLY A 146 -3.28 2.44 -14.96
N GLU A 147 -3.83 1.29 -14.61
CA GLU A 147 -4.28 0.96 -13.27
C GLU A 147 -4.13 -0.54 -12.97
N MET A 148 -4.18 -0.91 -11.68
CA MET A 148 -3.94 -2.30 -11.26
C MET A 148 -4.88 -3.30 -11.93
N LYS A 149 -6.13 -2.94 -12.19
CA LYS A 149 -7.10 -3.84 -12.86
C LYS A 149 -6.65 -4.28 -14.27
N ASP A 150 -5.77 -3.51 -14.93
CA ASP A 150 -5.32 -3.81 -16.29
C ASP A 150 -4.36 -5.00 -16.34
N VAL A 151 -3.74 -5.34 -15.21
CA VAL A 151 -2.70 -6.38 -15.10
C VAL A 151 -2.96 -7.42 -14.01
N LEU A 152 -3.90 -7.16 -13.10
CA LEU A 152 -4.23 -8.04 -11.97
C LEU A 152 -5.01 -9.26 -12.46
N VAL A 153 -4.56 -10.46 -12.08
CA VAL A 153 -5.24 -11.73 -12.38
C VAL A 153 -6.04 -12.21 -11.17
N TRP A 154 -5.42 -12.22 -10.00
CA TRP A 154 -6.07 -12.58 -8.74
C TRP A 154 -5.36 -11.98 -7.53
N VAL A 155 -6.09 -11.94 -6.43
CA VAL A 155 -5.59 -11.58 -5.09
C VAL A 155 -5.82 -12.75 -4.14
N LYS A 156 -4.80 -13.13 -3.37
CA LYS A 156 -4.92 -14.01 -2.20
C LYS A 156 -5.07 -13.13 -0.97
N ALA A 157 -6.15 -13.29 -0.21
CA ALA A 157 -6.44 -12.46 0.94
C ALA A 157 -7.11 -13.24 2.08
N ILE A 158 -7.04 -12.67 3.29
CA ILE A 158 -7.74 -13.13 4.49
C ILE A 158 -9.03 -12.33 4.60
N ASP A 159 -10.16 -13.00 4.78
CA ASP A 159 -11.45 -12.37 5.04
C ASP A 159 -11.65 -12.03 6.53
N ARG A 160 -12.79 -11.40 6.86
CA ARG A 160 -13.09 -11.00 8.25
C ARG A 160 -13.23 -12.18 9.21
N ASP A 161 -13.59 -13.36 8.69
CA ASP A 161 -13.72 -14.59 9.48
C ASP A 161 -12.38 -15.30 9.66
N GLY A 162 -11.34 -14.86 8.94
CA GLY A 162 -9.99 -15.38 8.99
C GLY A 162 -9.71 -16.47 7.97
N HIS A 163 -10.58 -16.67 6.99
CA HIS A 163 -10.35 -17.65 5.94
C HIS A 163 -9.47 -17.04 4.85
N VAL A 164 -8.45 -17.78 4.45
CA VAL A 164 -7.64 -17.43 3.29
C VAL A 164 -8.36 -17.85 2.03
N ARG A 165 -8.60 -16.88 1.15
CA ARG A 165 -9.25 -17.11 -0.15
C ARG A 165 -8.49 -16.43 -1.28
N GLN A 166 -8.70 -16.97 -2.48
CA GLN A 166 -8.23 -16.35 -3.72
C GLN A 166 -9.45 -15.78 -4.45
N TYR A 167 -9.34 -14.53 -4.84
CA TYR A 167 -10.36 -13.77 -5.56
C TYR A 167 -9.82 -13.44 -6.95
N ALA A 168 -10.55 -13.81 -8.01
CA ALA A 168 -10.23 -13.38 -9.36
C ALA A 168 -10.41 -11.86 -9.51
N ALA A 169 -9.73 -11.26 -10.48
CA ALA A 169 -9.78 -9.80 -10.67
C ALA A 169 -11.21 -9.29 -10.89
N GLU A 170 -12.04 -10.07 -11.59
CA GLU A 170 -13.45 -9.77 -11.87
C GLU A 170 -14.32 -9.73 -10.60
N GLU A 171 -13.94 -10.49 -9.57
CA GLU A 171 -14.67 -10.54 -8.29
C GLU A 171 -14.33 -9.36 -7.38
N LEU A 172 -13.26 -8.61 -7.69
CA LEU A 172 -12.73 -7.55 -6.83
C LEU A 172 -13.42 -6.20 -7.03
N GLU A 173 -14.34 -6.07 -7.97
CA GLU A 173 -15.08 -4.82 -8.23
C GLU A 173 -14.15 -3.59 -8.31
N LEU A 174 -13.05 -3.74 -9.05
CA LEU A 174 -12.01 -2.71 -9.14
C LEU A 174 -12.51 -1.47 -9.87
N GLY A 175 -12.57 -0.36 -9.16
CA GLY A 175 -12.98 0.94 -9.68
C GLY A 175 -12.05 2.07 -9.25
N TYR A 176 -12.39 3.30 -9.60
CA TYR A 176 -11.56 4.47 -9.24
C TYR A 176 -11.42 4.61 -7.72
N ARG A 177 -10.24 4.30 -7.19
CA ARG A 177 -9.92 4.37 -5.76
C ARG A 177 -10.86 3.52 -4.88
N THR A 178 -11.33 2.40 -5.41
CA THR A 178 -12.21 1.46 -4.69
C THR A 178 -12.02 0.03 -5.16
N SER A 179 -12.33 -0.91 -4.27
CA SER A 179 -12.38 -2.34 -4.56
C SER A 179 -13.22 -3.08 -3.51
N ARG A 180 -13.58 -4.33 -3.79
CA ARG A 180 -14.14 -5.25 -2.81
C ARG A 180 -13.21 -5.47 -1.61
N ILE A 181 -11.87 -5.44 -1.85
CA ILE A 181 -10.86 -5.55 -0.77
C ILE A 181 -11.13 -4.50 0.32
N GLN A 182 -11.40 -3.24 -0.04
CA GLN A 182 -11.72 -2.19 0.92
C GLN A 182 -13.11 -2.37 1.55
N LYS A 183 -14.12 -2.66 0.73
CA LYS A 183 -15.52 -2.78 1.18
C LYS A 183 -15.69 -3.88 2.23
N GLU A 184 -15.00 -4.99 2.03
CA GLU A 184 -15.06 -6.18 2.91
C GLU A 184 -13.91 -6.23 3.92
N ALA A 185 -13.01 -5.23 3.94
CA ALA A 185 -11.82 -5.18 4.79
C ALA A 185 -10.96 -6.45 4.68
N LEU A 186 -10.74 -6.92 3.44
CA LEU A 186 -9.86 -8.06 3.18
C LEU A 186 -8.40 -7.67 3.41
N VAL A 187 -7.62 -8.58 3.98
CA VAL A 187 -6.19 -8.40 4.18
C VAL A 187 -5.43 -9.14 3.09
N VAL A 188 -4.82 -8.40 2.17
CA VAL A 188 -4.10 -8.96 1.03
C VAL A 188 -2.80 -9.61 1.50
N LEU A 189 -2.60 -10.88 1.12
CA LEU A 189 -1.35 -11.63 1.33
C LEU A 189 -0.47 -11.60 0.07
N GLY A 190 -1.06 -11.61 -1.11
CA GLY A 190 -0.31 -11.58 -2.35
C GLY A 190 -1.20 -11.45 -3.57
N VAL A 191 -0.57 -11.17 -4.68
CA VAL A 191 -1.25 -11.01 -5.97
C VAL A 191 -0.55 -11.80 -7.07
N LYS A 192 -1.31 -12.15 -8.11
CA LYS A 192 -0.77 -12.53 -9.41
C LYS A 192 -1.06 -11.41 -10.41
N LEU A 193 -0.02 -10.97 -11.10
CA LEU A 193 -0.13 -10.07 -12.24
C LEU A 193 0.23 -10.83 -13.51
N SER A 194 -0.39 -10.48 -14.65
CA SER A 194 -0.01 -10.99 -15.97
C SER A 194 0.34 -9.82 -16.87
N LEU A 195 1.54 -9.86 -17.41
CA LEU A 195 2.12 -8.82 -18.25
C LEU A 195 2.36 -9.34 -19.66
N GLN A 196 2.98 -8.54 -20.51
CA GLN A 196 3.31 -8.91 -21.89
C GLN A 196 4.81 -8.74 -22.14
N GLN A 197 5.36 -9.51 -23.06
CA GLN A 197 6.70 -9.27 -23.57
C GLN A 197 6.74 -7.95 -24.33
N GLY A 198 7.74 -7.12 -24.07
CA GLY A 198 7.91 -5.83 -24.67
C GLY A 198 9.37 -5.55 -25.06
N ASP A 199 9.60 -4.40 -25.65
CA ASP A 199 10.95 -3.91 -25.96
C ASP A 199 11.56 -3.30 -24.67
N PRO A 200 12.65 -3.87 -24.11
CA PRO A 200 13.26 -3.36 -22.88
C PRO A 200 13.73 -1.92 -22.95
N VAL A 201 14.04 -1.41 -24.15
CA VAL A 201 14.44 0.00 -24.34
C VAL A 201 13.22 0.90 -24.18
N LYS A 202 12.13 0.59 -24.89
CA LYS A 202 10.88 1.36 -24.80
C LYS A 202 10.27 1.34 -23.40
N ILE A 203 10.33 0.20 -22.69
CA ILE A 203 9.85 0.10 -21.31
C ILE A 203 10.61 1.07 -20.42
N ARG A 204 11.96 1.09 -20.48
CA ARG A 204 12.78 2.00 -19.68
C ARG A 204 12.56 3.47 -20.04
N GLU A 205 12.49 3.79 -21.33
CA GLU A 205 12.19 5.15 -21.80
C GLU A 205 10.85 5.63 -21.25
N ARG A 206 9.82 4.76 -21.29
CA ARG A 206 8.50 5.10 -20.76
C ARG A 206 8.53 5.31 -19.23
N MET A 207 9.21 4.48 -18.49
CA MET A 207 9.35 4.62 -17.03
C MET A 207 10.07 5.94 -16.66
N GLU A 208 11.13 6.32 -17.40
CA GLU A 208 11.86 7.57 -17.13
C GLU A 208 11.00 8.80 -17.50
N GLU A 209 10.30 8.78 -18.63
CA GLU A 209 9.33 9.83 -18.99
C GLU A 209 8.29 10.05 -17.89
N LEU A 210 7.72 8.96 -17.34
CA LEU A 210 6.72 9.05 -16.28
C LEU A 210 7.30 9.57 -14.96
N LYS A 211 8.55 9.23 -14.67
CA LYS A 211 9.28 9.74 -13.51
C LYS A 211 9.55 11.24 -13.65
N GLU A 212 10.02 11.71 -14.81
CA GLU A 212 10.23 13.13 -15.09
C GLU A 212 8.93 13.94 -14.97
N GLN A 213 7.83 13.43 -15.54
CA GLN A 213 6.51 14.05 -15.40
C GLN A 213 6.06 14.15 -13.94
N ARG A 214 6.41 13.17 -13.10
CA ARG A 214 6.08 13.17 -11.69
C ARG A 214 6.91 14.18 -10.91
N VAL A 215 8.24 14.20 -11.13
CA VAL A 215 9.16 15.17 -10.51
C VAL A 215 8.76 16.60 -10.84
N ALA A 216 8.38 16.87 -12.10
CA ALA A 216 7.94 18.20 -12.53
C ALA A 216 6.64 18.67 -11.86
N LYS A 217 5.80 17.76 -11.35
CA LYS A 217 4.46 18.08 -10.82
C LYS A 217 4.32 17.92 -9.31
N GLN A 218 5.26 17.26 -8.64
CA GLN A 218 5.16 16.93 -7.22
C GLN A 218 6.46 17.28 -6.50
N PRO A 219 6.39 17.93 -5.32
CA PRO A 219 7.56 18.26 -4.52
C PRO A 219 8.04 17.01 -3.75
N LEU A 220 8.74 16.10 -4.44
CA LEU A 220 9.13 14.79 -3.90
C LEU A 220 10.18 14.89 -2.77
N GLU A 221 10.81 16.03 -2.61
CA GLU A 221 11.76 16.36 -1.53
C GLU A 221 11.09 16.50 -0.15
N TYR A 222 9.79 16.79 -0.13
CA TYR A 222 9.04 16.94 1.12
C TYR A 222 8.24 15.69 1.48
N PRO A 223 8.02 15.45 2.79
CA PRO A 223 7.06 14.45 3.25
C PRO A 223 5.68 14.73 2.66
N SER A 224 4.99 13.69 2.20
CA SER A 224 3.68 13.84 1.56
C SER A 224 2.76 12.66 1.87
N ALA A 225 1.49 12.96 2.08
CA ALA A 225 0.40 11.97 2.16
C ALA A 225 -0.24 11.70 0.79
N GLY A 226 0.29 12.28 -0.29
CA GLY A 226 -0.28 12.19 -1.63
C GLY A 226 -1.47 13.12 -1.84
N SER A 227 -2.31 12.82 -2.81
CA SER A 227 -3.50 13.61 -3.12
C SER A 227 -4.60 13.36 -2.09
N THR A 228 -4.93 14.37 -1.30
CA THR A 228 -5.94 14.29 -0.23
C THR A 228 -7.37 14.12 -0.78
N PHE A 229 -7.66 14.74 -1.93
CA PHE A 229 -8.99 14.73 -2.52
C PHE A 229 -9.10 13.75 -3.69
N LYS A 230 -10.20 13.01 -3.75
CA LYS A 230 -10.58 12.26 -4.94
C LYS A 230 -10.84 13.24 -6.09
N ARG A 231 -10.52 12.80 -7.32
CA ARG A 231 -10.83 13.57 -8.52
C ARG A 231 -12.36 13.63 -8.71
N PRO A 232 -12.96 14.83 -8.72
CA PRO A 232 -14.38 14.99 -9.04
C PRO A 232 -14.65 14.63 -10.51
N GLU A 233 -15.86 14.20 -10.82
CA GLU A 233 -16.28 13.93 -12.19
C GLU A 233 -16.19 15.20 -13.04
N GLY A 234 -15.55 15.10 -14.21
CA GLY A 234 -15.36 16.23 -15.13
C GLY A 234 -14.29 17.26 -14.71
N TYR A 235 -13.67 17.13 -13.52
CA TYR A 235 -12.72 18.11 -12.98
C TYR A 235 -11.43 17.46 -12.47
N PHE A 236 -10.44 18.30 -12.20
CA PHE A 236 -9.19 17.91 -11.54
C PHE A 236 -9.08 18.61 -10.17
N ALA A 237 -8.98 17.85 -9.09
CA ALA A 237 -8.91 18.39 -7.73
C ALA A 237 -7.82 19.46 -7.57
N GLY A 238 -6.60 19.19 -8.06
CA GLY A 238 -5.49 20.15 -8.03
C GLY A 238 -5.80 21.47 -8.78
N LYS A 239 -6.52 21.40 -9.91
CA LYS A 239 -6.94 22.60 -10.66
C LYS A 239 -7.95 23.42 -9.83
N LEU A 240 -8.95 22.76 -9.22
CA LEU A 240 -9.94 23.44 -8.37
C LEU A 240 -9.29 24.10 -7.16
N ILE A 241 -8.32 23.46 -6.52
CA ILE A 241 -7.54 24.01 -5.40
C ILE A 241 -6.73 25.24 -5.86
N MET A 242 -6.09 25.15 -7.03
CA MET A 242 -5.36 26.27 -7.60
C MET A 242 -6.27 27.44 -7.98
N ASP A 243 -7.41 27.17 -8.60
CA ASP A 243 -8.39 28.20 -8.97
C ASP A 243 -9.04 28.87 -7.75
N ALA A 244 -9.09 28.18 -6.62
CA ALA A 244 -9.51 28.73 -5.32
C ALA A 244 -8.40 29.57 -4.65
N GLY A 245 -7.22 29.74 -5.27
CA GLY A 245 -6.11 30.51 -4.72
C GLY A 245 -5.41 29.84 -3.55
N LEU A 246 -5.58 28.50 -3.37
CA LEU A 246 -5.04 27.78 -2.22
C LEU A 246 -3.67 27.13 -2.47
N ARG A 247 -3.11 27.24 -3.68
CA ARG A 247 -1.75 26.76 -3.93
C ARG A 247 -0.74 27.55 -3.10
N GLY A 248 0.12 26.85 -2.36
CA GLY A 248 1.08 27.47 -1.45
C GLY A 248 0.49 27.92 -0.12
N PHE A 249 -0.82 27.74 0.13
CA PHE A 249 -1.43 28.02 1.43
C PHE A 249 -0.80 27.14 2.51
N SER A 250 -0.38 27.75 3.61
CA SER A 250 0.31 27.09 4.72
C SER A 250 -0.50 27.16 6.01
N GLY A 251 -0.47 26.08 6.78
CA GLY A 251 -0.99 26.00 8.14
C GLY A 251 0.04 25.30 9.03
N GLY A 252 0.74 26.06 9.89
CA GLY A 252 1.94 25.55 10.56
C GLY A 252 3.01 25.15 9.55
N ASP A 253 3.57 23.96 9.70
CA ASP A 253 4.59 23.40 8.80
C ASP A 253 3.99 22.67 7.58
N ALA A 254 2.66 22.53 7.51
CA ALA A 254 1.98 21.93 6.38
C ALA A 254 1.65 22.95 5.29
N GLN A 255 1.84 22.56 4.03
CA GLN A 255 1.57 23.41 2.88
C GLN A 255 0.85 22.65 1.76
N VAL A 256 -0.01 23.38 1.04
CA VAL A 256 -0.63 22.91 -0.21
C VAL A 256 0.35 23.10 -1.35
N SER A 257 0.74 22.01 -2.02
CA SER A 257 1.70 22.01 -3.14
C SER A 257 1.10 22.49 -4.46
#